data_29a86a15a9c81e5a2022236691787c08
#
_entry.id   29a86a15a9c81e5a2022236691787c08
#
_cell.length_a   1.000
_cell.length_b   1.000
_cell.length_c   1.000
_cell.angle_alpha   90.00
_cell.angle_beta   90.00
_cell.angle_gamma   90.00
#
_symmetry.space_group_name_H-M   'P 1'
#
loop_
_entity.id
_entity.type
_entity.pdbx_description
1 polymer ?
#
loop_
_entity_poly.entity_id
_entity_poly.type
_entity_poly.pdbx_seq_one_letter_code
_entity_poly.pdbx_strand_id
1 'polypeptide(L)'
;YFKLFFILVGLTVIFSSCRTSAPRLDYQALARASVLLGIDINLEDDHKLYLEAADWIGAPYRGGGDSKRGTDCSGMVYQIYRKVYRIQVPRNTEELKNKSNKVAKRNLKEGDLVFFSSNRSRKRVAHVGIYLKSGKFIHSSTSRGVIVSRLNEDYYLRHWISGGRIR
;
A
#
# COMPACT_ATOMS: atom_id res chain seq x y z
N TYR A 1 -5.13 77.14 -28.26
CA TYR A 1 -5.82 75.83 -28.45
C TYR A 1 -4.92 74.72 -27.86
N PHE A 2 -5.31 74.20 -26.70
CA PHE A 2 -4.58 73.15 -25.98
C PHE A 2 -5.23 71.80 -26.32
N LYS A 3 -4.53 70.95 -27.06
CA LYS A 3 -4.99 69.59 -27.33
C LYS A 3 -4.50 68.67 -26.23
N LEU A 4 -5.45 68.21 -25.40
CA LEU A 4 -5.23 67.20 -24.36
C LEU A 4 -5.08 65.83 -25.05
N PHE A 5 -3.91 65.21 -24.95
CA PHE A 5 -3.61 63.88 -25.47
C PHE A 5 -3.88 62.91 -24.33
N PHE A 6 -5.00 62.19 -24.37
CA PHE A 6 -5.27 61.08 -23.45
C PHE A 6 -4.51 59.84 -23.88
N ILE A 7 -3.49 59.49 -23.10
CA ILE A 7 -2.81 58.20 -23.23
C ILE A 7 -3.60 57.17 -22.42
N LEU A 8 -4.30 56.30 -23.14
CA LEU A 8 -5.01 55.17 -22.55
C LEU A 8 -3.98 54.03 -22.32
N VAL A 9 -3.46 53.92 -21.12
CA VAL A 9 -2.61 52.80 -20.71
C VAL A 9 -3.50 51.58 -20.44
N GLY A 10 -3.61 50.72 -21.42
CA GLY A 10 -4.31 49.40 -21.26
C GLY A 10 -3.51 48.47 -20.37
N LEU A 11 -3.96 48.31 -19.10
CA LEU A 11 -3.41 47.34 -18.17
C LEU A 11 -3.90 45.93 -18.56
N THR A 12 -3.13 45.24 -19.37
CA THR A 12 -3.37 43.79 -19.67
C THR A 12 -2.97 42.96 -18.48
N VAL A 13 -3.95 42.58 -17.64
CA VAL A 13 -3.78 41.61 -16.56
C VAL A 13 -3.65 40.23 -17.19
N ILE A 14 -2.43 39.72 -17.28
CA ILE A 14 -2.16 38.35 -17.72
C ILE A 14 -2.50 37.45 -16.55
N PHE A 15 -3.71 36.86 -16.54
CA PHE A 15 -4.05 35.76 -15.64
C PHE A 15 -3.24 34.53 -16.06
N SER A 16 -2.07 34.35 -15.44
CA SER A 16 -1.33 33.11 -15.50
C SER A 16 -2.13 32.06 -14.73
N SER A 17 -3.05 31.40 -15.42
CA SER A 17 -3.80 30.27 -14.86
C SER A 17 -2.81 29.10 -14.72
N CYS A 18 -2.21 28.94 -13.54
CA CYS A 18 -1.59 27.69 -13.14
C CYS A 18 -2.66 26.60 -13.13
N ARG A 19 -2.88 25.95 -14.27
CA ARG A 19 -3.63 24.70 -14.30
C ARG A 19 -2.78 23.64 -13.58
N THR A 20 -2.93 23.52 -12.28
CA THR A 20 -2.61 22.28 -11.58
C THR A 20 -3.59 21.25 -12.09
N SER A 21 -3.20 20.49 -13.10
CA SER A 21 -3.98 19.32 -13.52
C SER A 21 -4.02 18.38 -12.33
N ALA A 22 -5.21 18.15 -11.76
CA ALA A 22 -5.42 17.08 -10.81
C ALA A 22 -4.84 15.79 -11.39
N PRO A 23 -4.13 14.96 -10.59
CA PRO A 23 -3.55 13.72 -11.10
C PRO A 23 -4.68 12.90 -11.72
N ARG A 24 -4.58 12.68 -13.04
CA ARG A 24 -5.57 11.86 -13.75
C ARG A 24 -5.48 10.44 -13.21
N LEU A 25 -6.59 9.94 -12.71
CA LEU A 25 -6.70 8.55 -12.29
C LEU A 25 -6.46 7.64 -13.49
N ASP A 26 -5.47 6.76 -13.40
CA ASP A 26 -5.20 5.77 -14.45
C ASP A 26 -6.13 4.56 -14.29
N TYR A 27 -7.30 4.64 -14.89
CA TYR A 27 -8.31 3.57 -14.84
C TYR A 27 -7.80 2.25 -15.44
N GLN A 28 -6.92 2.30 -16.43
CA GLN A 28 -6.37 1.08 -17.04
C GLN A 28 -5.40 0.38 -16.07
N ALA A 29 -4.56 1.15 -15.38
CA ALA A 29 -3.69 0.59 -14.35
C ALA A 29 -4.49 0.00 -13.18
N LEU A 30 -5.56 0.67 -12.75
CA LEU A 30 -6.45 0.16 -11.70
C LEU A 30 -7.19 -1.11 -12.13
N ALA A 31 -7.68 -1.17 -13.37
CA ALA A 31 -8.31 -2.39 -13.90
C ALA A 31 -7.33 -3.58 -13.93
N ARG A 32 -6.09 -3.35 -14.38
CA ARG A 32 -5.03 -4.39 -14.32
C ARG A 32 -4.73 -4.82 -12.88
N ALA A 33 -4.61 -3.86 -11.96
CA ALA A 33 -4.38 -4.15 -10.55
C ALA A 33 -5.53 -4.96 -9.94
N SER A 34 -6.77 -4.61 -10.26
CA SER A 34 -7.98 -5.33 -9.85
C SER A 34 -7.93 -6.82 -10.27
N VAL A 35 -7.56 -7.09 -11.52
CA VAL A 35 -7.40 -8.46 -12.03
C VAL A 35 -6.27 -9.20 -11.32
N LEU A 36 -5.08 -8.58 -11.21
CA LEU A 36 -3.90 -9.22 -10.60
C LEU A 36 -4.11 -9.54 -9.11
N LEU A 37 -4.78 -8.66 -8.38
CA LEU A 37 -5.05 -8.84 -6.95
C LEU A 37 -6.32 -9.64 -6.69
N GLY A 38 -7.17 -9.83 -7.71
CA GLY A 38 -8.49 -10.44 -7.58
C GLY A 38 -9.41 -9.63 -6.66
N ILE A 39 -9.34 -8.30 -6.71
CA ILE A 39 -10.07 -7.37 -5.83
C ILE A 39 -10.77 -6.32 -6.69
N ASP A 40 -12.05 -6.08 -6.42
CA ASP A 40 -12.75 -4.95 -7.02
C ASP A 40 -12.29 -3.65 -6.36
N ILE A 41 -11.61 -2.81 -7.13
CA ILE A 41 -11.07 -1.52 -6.67
C ILE A 41 -12.07 -0.43 -6.99
N ASN A 42 -12.61 0.23 -5.96
CA ASN A 42 -13.58 1.31 -6.07
C ASN A 42 -12.89 2.69 -6.00
N LEU A 43 -13.65 3.76 -6.27
CA LEU A 43 -13.12 5.13 -6.26
C LEU A 43 -12.65 5.60 -4.88
N GLU A 44 -13.23 5.07 -3.81
CA GLU A 44 -12.91 5.42 -2.41
C GLU A 44 -11.73 4.63 -1.85
N ASP A 45 -11.26 3.62 -2.58
CA ASP A 45 -10.17 2.75 -2.12
C ASP A 45 -8.79 3.43 -2.20
N ASP A 46 -7.81 2.91 -1.48
CA ASP A 46 -6.42 3.38 -1.51
C ASP A 46 -5.72 2.97 -2.81
N HIS A 47 -5.99 3.71 -3.90
CA HIS A 47 -5.46 3.39 -5.24
C HIS A 47 -3.93 3.26 -5.25
N LYS A 48 -3.21 4.07 -4.45
CA LYS A 48 -1.74 3.99 -4.38
C LYS A 48 -1.29 2.66 -3.82
N LEU A 49 -1.99 2.17 -2.78
CA LEU A 49 -1.72 0.85 -2.21
C LEU A 49 -1.97 -0.25 -3.24
N TYR A 50 -3.11 -0.24 -3.93
CA TYR A 50 -3.45 -1.30 -4.87
C TYR A 50 -2.53 -1.34 -6.09
N LEU A 51 -2.17 -0.18 -6.65
CA LEU A 51 -1.22 -0.11 -7.75
C LEU A 51 0.16 -0.64 -7.34
N GLU A 52 0.66 -0.23 -6.15
CA GLU A 52 1.93 -0.73 -5.65
C GLU A 52 1.87 -2.21 -5.31
N ALA A 53 0.80 -2.69 -4.65
CA ALA A 53 0.62 -4.11 -4.34
C ALA A 53 0.61 -4.98 -5.61
N ALA A 54 -0.11 -4.54 -6.66
CA ALA A 54 -0.15 -5.25 -7.94
C ALA A 54 1.24 -5.35 -8.59
N ASP A 55 2.05 -4.31 -8.48
CA ASP A 55 3.42 -4.25 -9.01
C ASP A 55 4.41 -5.17 -8.25
N TRP A 56 4.03 -5.67 -7.07
CA TRP A 56 4.79 -6.66 -6.30
C TRP A 56 4.40 -8.11 -6.60
N ILE A 57 3.24 -8.36 -7.19
CA ILE A 57 2.75 -9.72 -7.45
C ILE A 57 3.77 -10.51 -8.29
N GLY A 58 4.08 -11.74 -7.83
CA GLY A 58 5.02 -12.63 -8.49
C GLY A 58 6.49 -12.37 -8.16
N ALA A 59 6.84 -11.33 -7.39
CA ALA A 59 8.21 -11.14 -6.92
C ALA A 59 8.65 -12.39 -6.10
N PRO A 60 9.83 -12.99 -6.38
CA PRO A 60 10.25 -14.23 -5.73
C PRO A 60 10.57 -14.00 -4.25
N TYR A 61 10.42 -15.06 -3.44
CA TYR A 61 10.85 -15.03 -2.05
C TYR A 61 12.39 -15.03 -1.96
N ARG A 62 12.92 -14.14 -1.11
CA ARG A 62 14.34 -14.12 -0.74
C ARG A 62 14.46 -13.64 0.71
N GLY A 63 15.00 -14.51 1.59
CA GLY A 63 15.26 -14.13 2.98
C GLY A 63 16.20 -12.93 3.06
N GLY A 64 15.81 -11.90 3.83
CA GLY A 64 16.54 -10.64 3.94
C GLY A 64 16.41 -9.71 2.73
N GLY A 65 15.72 -10.14 1.66
CA GLY A 65 15.50 -9.31 0.47
C GLY A 65 14.44 -8.23 0.68
N ASP A 66 14.54 -7.15 -0.10
CA ASP A 66 13.60 -6.02 -0.05
C ASP A 66 13.37 -5.37 -1.42
N SER A 67 13.51 -6.13 -2.48
CA SER A 67 13.29 -5.65 -3.86
C SER A 67 12.39 -6.62 -4.64
N LYS A 68 11.88 -6.18 -5.78
CA LYS A 68 11.07 -7.03 -6.67
C LYS A 68 11.86 -8.18 -7.31
N ARG A 69 13.19 -8.17 -7.23
CA ARG A 69 14.06 -9.28 -7.63
C ARG A 69 14.21 -10.36 -6.54
N GLY A 70 13.64 -10.10 -5.38
CA GLY A 70 13.60 -11.02 -4.25
C GLY A 70 13.33 -10.29 -2.95
N THR A 71 12.29 -10.73 -2.21
CA THR A 71 11.87 -10.09 -0.97
C THR A 71 11.41 -11.11 0.06
N ASP A 72 11.61 -10.80 1.35
CA ASP A 72 10.89 -11.45 2.44
C ASP A 72 9.62 -10.67 2.82
N CYS A 73 8.86 -11.17 3.78
CA CYS A 73 7.59 -10.56 4.18
C CYS A 73 7.75 -9.14 4.74
N SER A 74 8.73 -8.90 5.61
CA SER A 74 8.98 -7.59 6.18
C SER A 74 9.66 -6.63 5.20
N GLY A 75 10.41 -7.14 4.22
CA GLY A 75 11.01 -6.36 3.14
C GLY A 75 9.99 -5.77 2.20
N MET A 76 9.02 -6.59 1.79
CA MET A 76 7.88 -6.12 1.00
C MET A 76 7.09 -5.04 1.75
N VAL A 77 6.76 -5.27 3.03
CA VAL A 77 6.06 -4.29 3.88
C VAL A 77 6.85 -2.98 3.95
N TYR A 78 8.16 -3.04 4.24
CA TYR A 78 9.03 -1.87 4.31
C TYR A 78 8.96 -1.03 3.02
N GLN A 79 9.09 -1.67 1.86
CA GLN A 79 9.12 -0.96 0.58
C GLN A 79 7.74 -0.36 0.23
N ILE A 80 6.66 -1.11 0.43
CA ILE A 80 5.30 -0.62 0.16
C ILE A 80 4.98 0.57 1.07
N TYR A 81 5.25 0.48 2.38
CA TYR A 81 5.01 1.57 3.31
C TYR A 81 5.82 2.83 2.98
N ARG A 82 7.10 2.64 2.63
CA ARG A 82 7.96 3.75 2.20
C ARG A 82 7.43 4.43 0.94
N LYS A 83 6.98 3.66 -0.05
CA LYS A 83 6.56 4.20 -1.34
C LYS A 83 5.15 4.81 -1.28
N VAL A 84 4.20 4.12 -0.66
CA VAL A 84 2.79 4.52 -0.63
C VAL A 84 2.54 5.59 0.42
N TYR A 85 3.01 5.36 1.65
CA TYR A 85 2.69 6.21 2.82
C TYR A 85 3.80 7.17 3.23
N ARG A 86 5.01 7.05 2.62
CA ARG A 86 6.20 7.82 3.01
C ARG A 86 6.64 7.56 4.46
N ILE A 87 6.31 6.39 4.99
CA ILE A 87 6.63 5.96 6.36
C ILE A 87 7.75 4.92 6.31
N GLN A 88 8.82 5.17 7.08
CA GLN A 88 9.84 4.16 7.32
C GLN A 88 9.42 3.28 8.50
N VAL A 89 9.27 1.99 8.22
CA VAL A 89 8.88 0.97 9.19
C VAL A 89 10.07 0.03 9.47
N PRO A 90 10.08 -0.68 10.61
CA PRO A 90 11.11 -1.68 10.88
C PRO A 90 11.18 -2.78 9.81
N ARG A 91 12.39 -3.33 9.61
CA ARG A 91 12.65 -4.49 8.73
C ARG A 91 12.46 -5.84 9.43
N ASN A 92 12.09 -5.84 10.68
CA ASN A 92 11.86 -7.02 11.49
C ASN A 92 10.38 -7.18 11.83
N THR A 93 9.85 -8.39 11.70
CA THR A 93 8.41 -8.66 11.87
C THR A 93 7.92 -8.42 13.30
N GLU A 94 8.75 -8.78 14.32
CA GLU A 94 8.42 -8.53 15.73
C GLU A 94 8.41 -7.03 16.05
N GLU A 95 9.40 -6.30 15.55
CA GLU A 95 9.46 -4.84 15.71
C GLU A 95 8.29 -4.13 15.00
N LEU A 96 7.90 -4.61 13.81
CA LEU A 96 6.71 -4.11 13.11
C LEU A 96 5.47 -4.26 13.99
N LYS A 97 5.28 -5.43 14.60
CA LYS A 97 4.16 -5.66 15.52
C LYS A 97 4.21 -4.75 16.74
N ASN A 98 5.40 -4.62 17.37
CA ASN A 98 5.57 -3.80 18.58
C ASN A 98 5.36 -2.30 18.29
N LYS A 99 5.69 -1.83 17.09
CA LYS A 99 5.50 -0.43 16.67
C LYS A 99 4.06 -0.14 16.22
N SER A 100 3.26 -1.15 15.94
CA SER A 100 1.89 -0.97 15.46
C SER A 100 0.87 -0.94 16.61
N ASN A 101 -0.15 -0.10 16.47
CA ASN A 101 -1.34 -0.16 17.33
C ASN A 101 -2.16 -1.40 16.98
N LYS A 102 -2.47 -2.22 17.98
CA LYS A 102 -3.23 -3.47 17.79
C LYS A 102 -4.62 -3.19 17.20
N VAL A 103 -5.00 -3.93 16.15
CA VAL A 103 -6.28 -3.84 15.48
C VAL A 103 -6.98 -5.20 15.52
N ALA A 104 -8.24 -5.22 15.94
CA ALA A 104 -9.06 -6.43 15.88
C ALA A 104 -9.35 -6.81 14.41
N LYS A 105 -9.47 -8.11 14.10
CA LYS A 105 -9.68 -8.61 12.74
C LYS A 105 -10.86 -7.94 12.01
N ARG A 106 -11.97 -7.70 12.73
CA ARG A 106 -13.18 -7.03 12.21
C ARG A 106 -13.00 -5.54 11.91
N ASN A 107 -11.95 -4.90 12.45
CA ASN A 107 -11.69 -3.46 12.32
C ASN A 107 -10.52 -3.17 11.37
N LEU A 108 -10.04 -4.19 10.64
CA LEU A 108 -8.99 -4.03 9.65
C LEU A 108 -9.43 -3.09 8.53
N LYS A 109 -8.51 -2.21 8.14
CA LYS A 109 -8.64 -1.29 7.02
C LYS A 109 -7.46 -1.48 6.06
N GLU A 110 -7.63 -1.04 4.83
CA GLU A 110 -6.57 -1.05 3.80
C GLU A 110 -5.26 -0.49 4.34
N GLY A 111 -4.17 -1.20 4.07
CA GLY A 111 -2.83 -0.86 4.54
C GLY A 111 -2.54 -1.25 5.99
N ASP A 112 -3.49 -1.79 6.77
CA ASP A 112 -3.16 -2.36 8.07
C ASP A 112 -2.26 -3.59 7.90
N LEU A 113 -1.39 -3.82 8.86
CA LEU A 113 -0.58 -5.03 8.92
C LEU A 113 -1.40 -6.19 9.48
N VAL A 114 -1.09 -7.40 9.01
CA VAL A 114 -1.65 -8.64 9.55
C VAL A 114 -0.51 -9.56 9.95
N PHE A 115 -0.54 -10.04 11.18
CA PHE A 115 0.55 -10.80 11.80
C PHE A 115 0.13 -12.24 12.07
N PHE A 116 1.06 -13.15 11.76
CA PHE A 116 0.82 -14.59 11.92
C PHE A 116 2.01 -15.25 12.64
N SER A 117 1.70 -16.30 13.39
CA SER A 117 2.68 -17.20 13.97
C SER A 117 3.17 -18.25 12.94
N SER A 118 4.01 -19.17 13.38
CA SER A 118 4.41 -20.35 12.61
C SER A 118 4.08 -21.64 13.34
N ASN A 119 4.22 -22.78 12.63
CA ASN A 119 4.10 -24.10 13.25
C ASN A 119 5.11 -24.35 14.39
N ARG A 120 6.27 -23.68 14.35
CA ARG A 120 7.32 -23.82 15.38
C ARG A 120 6.99 -23.08 16.68
N SER A 121 6.23 -21.98 16.59
CA SER A 121 5.83 -21.21 17.77
C SER A 121 4.55 -20.45 17.49
N ARG A 122 3.51 -20.75 18.25
CA ARG A 122 2.24 -20.03 18.16
C ARG A 122 2.20 -18.68 18.89
N LYS A 123 3.23 -18.41 19.70
CA LYS A 123 3.33 -17.18 20.50
C LYS A 123 4.14 -16.08 19.81
N ARG A 124 5.08 -16.45 18.94
CA ARG A 124 5.99 -15.51 18.27
C ARG A 124 5.46 -15.16 16.88
N VAL A 125 5.59 -13.88 16.51
CA VAL A 125 5.31 -13.45 15.15
C VAL A 125 6.38 -13.99 14.20
N ALA A 126 5.94 -14.68 13.17
CA ALA A 126 6.84 -15.27 12.18
C ALA A 126 6.57 -14.73 10.77
N HIS A 127 5.43 -14.09 10.56
CA HIS A 127 5.03 -13.63 9.24
C HIS A 127 4.16 -12.37 9.32
N VAL A 128 4.25 -11.53 8.29
CA VAL A 128 3.50 -10.29 8.15
C VAL A 128 3.01 -10.11 6.71
N GLY A 129 1.84 -9.53 6.56
CA GLY A 129 1.30 -9.06 5.29
C GLY A 129 0.64 -7.70 5.44
N ILE A 130 0.18 -7.14 4.34
CA ILE A 130 -0.60 -5.89 4.30
C ILE A 130 -2.03 -6.24 3.91
N TYR A 131 -2.97 -5.86 4.76
CA TYR A 131 -4.39 -6.03 4.50
C TYR A 131 -4.83 -5.11 3.35
N LEU A 132 -5.59 -5.67 2.43
CA LEU A 132 -6.20 -4.95 1.31
C LEU A 132 -7.67 -4.67 1.64
N LYS A 133 -8.60 -5.52 1.22
CA LYS A 133 -10.00 -5.48 1.64
C LYS A 133 -10.67 -6.84 1.49
N SER A 134 -11.90 -6.97 2.00
CA SER A 134 -12.72 -8.19 1.87
C SER A 134 -12.01 -9.45 2.36
N GLY A 135 -11.24 -9.32 3.46
CA GLY A 135 -10.48 -10.43 4.04
C GLY A 135 -9.23 -10.83 3.28
N LYS A 136 -8.81 -10.08 2.26
CA LYS A 136 -7.61 -10.35 1.46
C LYS A 136 -6.42 -9.52 1.95
N PHE A 137 -5.22 -10.09 1.83
CA PHE A 137 -3.97 -9.42 2.17
C PHE A 137 -2.85 -9.88 1.23
N ILE A 138 -1.89 -9.00 0.96
CA ILE A 138 -0.68 -9.29 0.19
C ILE A 138 0.46 -9.64 1.12
N HIS A 139 1.24 -10.64 0.77
CA HIS A 139 2.42 -11.08 1.53
C HIS A 139 3.44 -11.80 0.66
N SER A 140 4.68 -11.91 1.12
CA SER A 140 5.72 -12.73 0.47
C SER A 140 5.70 -14.14 1.06
N SER A 141 5.16 -15.10 0.31
CA SER A 141 5.14 -16.52 0.65
C SER A 141 6.50 -17.15 0.36
N THR A 142 7.02 -17.99 1.27
CA THR A 142 8.31 -18.68 1.10
C THR A 142 8.35 -19.63 -0.10
N SER A 143 7.21 -20.16 -0.52
CA SER A 143 7.12 -21.13 -1.62
C SER A 143 6.58 -20.55 -2.92
N ARG A 144 5.84 -19.43 -2.86
CA ARG A 144 5.14 -18.86 -4.02
C ARG A 144 5.55 -17.41 -4.35
N GLY A 145 6.44 -16.82 -3.54
CA GLY A 145 6.75 -15.38 -3.68
C GLY A 145 5.60 -14.49 -3.24
N VAL A 146 5.53 -13.30 -3.80
CA VAL A 146 4.48 -12.31 -3.44
C VAL A 146 3.15 -12.68 -4.08
N ILE A 147 2.16 -12.89 -3.23
CA ILE A 147 0.79 -13.29 -3.60
C ILE A 147 -0.24 -12.61 -2.72
N VAL A 148 -1.50 -12.66 -3.15
CA VAL A 148 -2.67 -12.35 -2.32
C VAL A 148 -3.23 -13.65 -1.73
N SER A 149 -3.50 -13.64 -0.42
CA SER A 149 -4.18 -14.71 0.32
C SER A 149 -5.38 -14.17 1.07
N ARG A 150 -6.20 -15.09 1.62
CA ARG A 150 -7.39 -14.75 2.40
C ARG A 150 -7.18 -15.06 3.88
N LEU A 151 -7.68 -14.20 4.76
CA LEU A 151 -7.63 -14.39 6.21
C LEU A 151 -8.47 -15.57 6.72
N ASN A 152 -9.35 -16.12 5.89
CA ASN A 152 -10.18 -17.29 6.19
C ASN A 152 -9.60 -18.61 5.65
N GLU A 153 -8.44 -18.59 4.99
CA GLU A 153 -7.73 -19.84 4.68
C GLU A 153 -7.25 -20.52 5.96
N ASP A 154 -7.33 -21.85 6.01
CA ASP A 154 -7.05 -22.67 7.21
C ASP A 154 -5.72 -22.35 7.90
N TYR A 155 -4.68 -22.15 7.09
CA TYR A 155 -3.35 -21.81 7.61
C TYR A 155 -3.40 -20.47 8.38
N TYR A 156 -3.96 -19.42 7.78
CA TYR A 156 -4.00 -18.08 8.36
C TYR A 156 -4.98 -17.97 9.52
N LEU A 157 -6.07 -18.73 9.50
CA LEU A 157 -6.97 -18.84 10.66
C LEU A 157 -6.24 -19.41 11.88
N ARG A 158 -5.51 -20.51 11.70
CA ARG A 158 -4.78 -21.18 12.80
C ARG A 158 -3.60 -20.36 13.33
N HIS A 159 -2.99 -19.53 12.50
CA HIS A 159 -1.77 -18.79 12.83
C HIS A 159 -2.01 -17.30 13.09
N TRP A 160 -3.26 -16.85 13.08
CA TRP A 160 -3.60 -15.47 13.34
C TRP A 160 -3.11 -14.99 14.72
N ILE A 161 -2.39 -13.86 14.77
CA ILE A 161 -1.98 -13.19 16.01
C ILE A 161 -2.80 -11.92 16.22
N SER A 162 -2.69 -10.97 15.30
CA SER A 162 -3.38 -9.67 15.40
C SER A 162 -3.30 -8.90 14.08
N GLY A 163 -4.14 -7.89 13.94
CA GLY A 163 -3.87 -6.77 13.07
C GLY A 163 -3.00 -5.72 13.76
N GLY A 164 -2.41 -4.82 12.98
CA GLY A 164 -1.61 -3.69 13.46
C GLY A 164 -1.70 -2.48 12.54
N ARG A 165 -1.78 -1.28 13.13
CA ARG A 165 -1.84 -0.02 12.37
C ARG A 165 -0.71 0.89 12.76
N ILE A 166 0.08 1.38 11.78
CA ILE A 166 1.24 2.27 12.00
C ILE A 166 0.93 3.72 11.61
N ARG A 167 -0.06 3.95 10.76
CA ARG A 167 -0.42 5.29 10.26
C ARG A 167 -1.62 5.88 10.99
#